data_398abe4d3ed6f95dc90e545cbf57793b
#
_entry.id   398abe4d3ed6f95dc90e545cbf57793b
#
_cell.length_a   1.000
_cell.length_b   1.000
_cell.length_c   1.000
_cell.angle_alpha   90.00
_cell.angle_beta   90.00
_cell.angle_gamma   90.00
#
_symmetry.space_group_name_H-M   'P 1'
#
loop_
_entity.id
_entity.type
_entity.pdbx_description
1 polymer ?
#
loop_
_entity_poly.entity_id
_entity_poly.type
_entity_poly.pdbx_seq_one_letter_code
_entity_poly.pdbx_strand_id
1 'polypeptide(L)'
;MNSAIKLFDTHTHFDVPDFDHDRVQLAHQAKAAGVEGLVLIGFLHSRFTDLIETQHFLNQLENAPKSYLAPGLHPFFIDQHETPFLHDLEQILRTEDCVAVGEIGLDTFKKEHKQPEVFQKQQNFFSAQLELAQQFEKPVLLHILRSH
;
A
#
# COMPACT_ATOMS: atom_id res chain seq x y z
N MET A 1 -27.51 -23.85 -9.18
CA MET A 1 -26.90 -23.24 -7.97
C MET A 1 -26.08 -22.05 -8.41
N ASN A 2 -26.48 -20.83 -8.08
CA ASN A 2 -25.63 -19.67 -8.29
C ASN A 2 -24.46 -19.76 -7.30
N SER A 3 -23.27 -20.09 -7.78
CA SER A 3 -22.07 -19.88 -6.99
C SER A 3 -21.95 -18.37 -6.78
N ALA A 4 -22.04 -17.92 -5.54
CA ALA A 4 -21.83 -16.50 -5.22
C ALA A 4 -20.46 -16.07 -5.76
N ILE A 5 -20.42 -14.95 -6.46
CA ILE A 5 -19.16 -14.38 -6.98
C ILE A 5 -18.28 -14.07 -5.79
N LYS A 6 -17.04 -14.57 -5.83
CA LYS A 6 -16.00 -14.22 -4.86
C LYS A 6 -15.10 -13.15 -5.47
N LEU A 7 -14.93 -12.06 -4.76
CA LEU A 7 -14.13 -10.91 -5.18
C LEU A 7 -12.90 -10.78 -4.30
N PHE A 8 -11.84 -10.26 -4.88
CA PHE A 8 -10.62 -9.89 -4.18
C PHE A 8 -10.24 -8.48 -4.61
N ASP A 9 -10.25 -7.52 -3.67
CA ASP A 9 -9.81 -6.17 -3.92
C ASP A 9 -8.29 -6.08 -3.74
N THR A 10 -7.58 -5.94 -4.86
CA THR A 10 -6.12 -5.93 -4.88
C THR A 10 -5.50 -4.56 -4.63
N HIS A 11 -6.32 -3.51 -4.46
CA HIS A 11 -5.81 -2.16 -4.27
C HIS A 11 -6.79 -1.28 -3.48
N THR A 12 -6.56 -1.12 -2.19
CA THR A 12 -7.37 -0.23 -1.35
C THR A 12 -6.53 0.51 -0.31
N HIS A 13 -6.96 1.72 0.05
CA HIS A 13 -6.44 2.52 1.15
C HIS A 13 -7.43 2.53 2.33
N PHE A 14 -7.95 1.39 2.69
CA PHE A 14 -9.00 1.25 3.71
C PHE A 14 -8.50 1.54 5.15
N ASP A 15 -7.19 1.80 5.30
CA ASP A 15 -6.55 2.20 6.55
C ASP A 15 -6.70 3.71 6.86
N VAL A 16 -7.07 4.55 5.86
CA VAL A 16 -7.09 6.01 6.06
C VAL A 16 -8.19 6.46 7.03
N PRO A 17 -8.00 7.62 7.72
CA PRO A 17 -8.92 8.11 8.74
C PRO A 17 -10.35 8.33 8.27
N ASP A 18 -10.57 8.51 6.97
CA ASP A 18 -11.90 8.68 6.37
C ASP A 18 -12.85 7.51 6.71
N PHE A 19 -12.30 6.34 7.01
CA PHE A 19 -13.05 5.14 7.38
C PHE A 19 -13.15 4.89 8.89
N ASP A 20 -12.53 5.68 9.74
CA ASP A 20 -12.42 5.38 11.18
C ASP A 20 -13.78 5.23 11.88
N HIS A 21 -14.78 5.97 11.43
CA HIS A 21 -16.11 5.98 12.04
C HIS A 21 -17.02 4.83 11.59
N ASP A 22 -16.76 4.20 10.43
CA ASP A 22 -17.63 3.17 9.87
C ASP A 22 -16.89 1.95 9.28
N ARG A 23 -15.56 1.86 9.46
CA ARG A 23 -14.71 0.78 8.92
C ARG A 23 -15.25 -0.62 9.22
N VAL A 24 -15.74 -0.87 10.44
CA VAL A 24 -16.33 -2.16 10.82
C VAL A 24 -17.58 -2.46 9.97
N GLN A 25 -18.48 -1.50 9.85
CA GLN A 25 -19.71 -1.65 9.08
C GLN A 25 -19.38 -1.90 7.59
N LEU A 26 -18.46 -1.12 7.03
CA LEU A 26 -18.05 -1.26 5.62
C LEU A 26 -17.35 -2.60 5.36
N ALA A 27 -16.52 -3.08 6.29
CA ALA A 27 -15.90 -4.40 6.19
C ALA A 27 -16.94 -5.53 6.16
N HIS A 28 -17.95 -5.48 7.03
CA HIS A 28 -19.06 -6.44 7.03
C HIS A 28 -19.88 -6.37 5.75
N GLN A 29 -20.18 -5.18 5.24
CA GLN A 29 -20.89 -4.99 3.97
C GLN A 29 -20.09 -5.55 2.78
N ALA A 30 -18.78 -5.29 2.73
CA ALA A 30 -17.90 -5.83 1.70
C ALA A 30 -17.90 -7.36 1.71
N LYS A 31 -17.76 -7.96 2.89
CA LYS A 31 -17.82 -9.42 3.05
C LYS A 31 -19.17 -10.00 2.62
N ALA A 32 -20.26 -9.38 3.03
CA ALA A 32 -21.61 -9.79 2.62
C ALA A 32 -21.83 -9.65 1.11
N ALA A 33 -21.18 -8.70 0.46
CA ALA A 33 -21.21 -8.52 -1.00
C ALA A 33 -20.28 -9.48 -1.77
N GLY A 34 -19.54 -10.35 -1.08
CA GLY A 34 -18.67 -11.36 -1.70
C GLY A 34 -17.19 -11.00 -1.76
N VAL A 35 -16.76 -9.91 -1.13
CA VAL A 35 -15.34 -9.57 -1.02
C VAL A 35 -14.69 -10.50 0.01
N GLU A 36 -13.84 -11.40 -0.44
CA GLU A 36 -13.17 -12.39 0.41
C GLU A 36 -11.83 -11.88 0.96
N GLY A 37 -11.16 -11.01 0.22
CA GLY A 37 -9.90 -10.44 0.62
C GLY A 37 -9.67 -9.06 0.05
N LEU A 38 -8.79 -8.29 0.70
CA LEU A 38 -8.35 -6.98 0.24
C LEU A 38 -6.89 -6.71 0.61
N VAL A 39 -6.21 -5.96 -0.27
CA VAL A 39 -4.83 -5.54 -0.03
C VAL A 39 -4.82 -4.08 0.42
N LEU A 40 -4.27 -3.84 1.61
CA LEU A 40 -4.02 -2.50 2.13
C LEU A 40 -2.71 -1.98 1.57
N ILE A 41 -2.77 -0.87 0.83
CA ILE A 41 -1.64 -0.33 0.08
C ILE A 41 -1.02 0.86 0.83
N GLY A 42 0.30 0.82 1.01
CA GLY A 42 1.06 1.92 1.60
C GLY A 42 1.29 3.09 0.64
N PHE A 43 1.54 4.26 1.19
CA PHE A 43 1.86 5.46 0.42
C PHE A 43 2.74 6.46 1.18
N LEU A 44 2.66 6.50 2.51
CA LEU A 44 3.42 7.39 3.39
C LEU A 44 4.03 6.64 4.56
N HIS A 45 5.28 6.95 4.90
CA HIS A 45 5.95 6.41 6.07
C HIS A 45 5.16 6.66 7.37
N SER A 46 4.64 7.88 7.56
CA SER A 46 3.84 8.24 8.73
C SER A 46 2.57 7.42 8.91
N ARG A 47 2.14 6.68 7.88
CA ARG A 47 0.96 5.81 7.88
C ARG A 47 1.28 4.33 8.06
N PHE A 48 2.55 3.95 8.15
CA PHE A 48 2.94 2.54 8.24
C PHE A 48 2.38 1.83 9.47
N THR A 49 2.39 2.49 10.63
CA THR A 49 1.81 1.93 11.85
C THR A 49 0.31 1.72 11.70
N ASP A 50 -0.41 2.73 11.21
CA ASP A 50 -1.87 2.64 11.02
C ASP A 50 -2.23 1.55 9.98
N LEU A 51 -1.43 1.41 8.92
CA LEU A 51 -1.60 0.36 7.91
C LEU A 51 -1.53 -1.04 8.54
N ILE A 52 -0.51 -1.29 9.36
CA ILE A 52 -0.28 -2.56 10.04
C ILE A 52 -1.38 -2.82 11.08
N GLU A 53 -1.69 -1.84 11.91
CA GLU A 53 -2.73 -1.95 12.93
C GLU A 53 -4.11 -2.21 12.32
N THR A 54 -4.43 -1.54 11.21
CA THR A 54 -5.68 -1.77 10.49
C THR A 54 -5.75 -3.19 9.93
N GLN A 55 -4.67 -3.69 9.35
CA GLN A 55 -4.61 -5.07 8.86
C GLN A 55 -4.81 -6.08 9.99
N HIS A 56 -4.12 -5.92 11.12
CA HIS A 56 -4.28 -6.79 12.29
C HIS A 56 -5.71 -6.73 12.83
N PHE A 57 -6.28 -5.53 12.94
CA PHE A 57 -7.65 -5.33 13.40
C PHE A 57 -8.67 -6.04 12.51
N LEU A 58 -8.59 -5.84 11.19
CA LEU A 58 -9.51 -6.44 10.23
C LEU A 58 -9.42 -7.98 10.23
N ASN A 59 -8.23 -8.53 10.42
CA ASN A 59 -8.03 -9.99 10.47
C ASN A 59 -8.53 -10.63 11.76
N GLN A 60 -8.75 -9.85 12.83
CA GLN A 60 -9.39 -10.30 14.06
C GLN A 60 -10.92 -10.12 14.04
N LEU A 61 -11.43 -9.32 13.09
CA LEU A 61 -12.85 -9.03 12.99
C LEU A 61 -13.59 -10.20 12.32
N GLU A 62 -14.59 -10.73 12.98
CA GLU A 62 -15.46 -11.74 12.38
C GLU A 62 -16.26 -11.16 11.20
N ASN A 63 -16.52 -11.99 10.21
CA ASN A 63 -17.31 -11.62 9.02
C ASN A 63 -16.75 -10.40 8.25
N ALA A 64 -15.43 -10.24 8.23
CA ALA A 64 -14.72 -9.26 7.43
C ALA A 64 -13.87 -9.93 6.33
N PRO A 65 -13.52 -9.21 5.24
CA PRO A 65 -12.54 -9.71 4.27
C PRO A 65 -11.18 -9.92 4.93
N LYS A 66 -10.47 -10.97 4.54
CA LYS A 66 -9.08 -11.14 4.98
C LYS A 66 -8.23 -10.03 4.39
N SER A 67 -7.41 -9.38 5.22
CA SER A 67 -6.61 -8.22 4.84
C SER A 67 -5.13 -8.57 4.73
N TYR A 68 -4.47 -8.02 3.73
CA TYR A 68 -3.07 -8.25 3.38
C TYR A 68 -2.34 -6.91 3.27
N LEU A 69 -1.02 -6.90 3.52
CA LEU A 69 -0.19 -5.70 3.48
C LEU A 69 0.61 -5.60 2.18
N ALA A 70 0.65 -4.39 1.62
CA ALA A 70 1.57 -3.99 0.58
C ALA A 70 2.15 -2.60 0.93
N PRO A 71 3.13 -2.53 1.84
CA PRO A 71 3.72 -1.26 2.25
C PRO A 71 4.61 -0.68 1.14
N GLY A 72 4.64 0.64 1.01
CA GLY A 72 5.47 1.34 0.06
C GLY A 72 5.45 2.85 0.26
N LEU A 73 6.36 3.53 -0.43
CA LEU A 73 6.55 4.99 -0.42
C LEU A 73 6.17 5.54 -1.80
N HIS A 74 4.97 6.10 -1.89
CA HIS A 74 4.36 6.55 -3.14
C HIS A 74 5.06 7.80 -3.70
N PRO A 75 5.36 7.88 -5.01
CA PRO A 75 6.11 8.98 -5.62
C PRO A 75 5.42 10.34 -5.54
N PHE A 76 4.09 10.39 -5.44
CA PHE A 76 3.35 11.64 -5.28
C PHE A 76 3.73 12.42 -4.02
N PHE A 77 4.20 11.72 -2.99
CA PHE A 77 4.60 12.27 -1.70
C PHE A 77 6.13 12.34 -1.52
N ILE A 78 6.87 12.41 -2.64
CA ILE A 78 8.34 12.36 -2.64
C ILE A 78 9.00 13.45 -1.76
N ASP A 79 8.36 14.59 -1.63
CA ASP A 79 8.79 15.69 -0.77
C ASP A 79 8.82 15.31 0.73
N GLN A 80 8.00 14.34 1.13
CA GLN A 80 7.89 13.84 2.50
C GLN A 80 8.76 12.59 2.76
N HIS A 81 9.38 12.02 1.73
CA HIS A 81 10.18 10.82 1.88
C HIS A 81 11.63 11.14 2.25
N GLU A 82 12.15 10.41 3.23
CA GLU A 82 13.52 10.47 3.69
C GLU A 82 14.19 9.10 3.59
N THR A 83 15.50 9.07 3.31
CA THR A 83 16.25 7.81 3.13
C THR A 83 16.10 6.81 4.27
N PRO A 84 16.08 7.21 5.57
CA PRO A 84 15.85 6.27 6.66
C PRO A 84 14.53 5.50 6.59
N PHE A 85 13.50 6.05 5.91
CA PHE A 85 12.21 5.38 5.76
C PHE A 85 12.28 4.11 4.91
N LEU A 86 13.28 3.99 4.04
CA LEU A 86 13.57 2.76 3.31
C LEU A 86 14.01 1.63 4.25
N HIS A 87 14.75 1.95 5.30
CA HIS A 87 15.12 0.98 6.33
C HIS A 87 13.89 0.52 7.12
N ASP A 88 13.01 1.44 7.50
CA ASP A 88 11.77 1.08 8.18
C ASP A 88 10.87 0.22 7.30
N LEU A 89 10.79 0.51 6.00
CA LEU A 89 10.08 -0.34 5.03
C LEU A 89 10.71 -1.74 4.96
N GLU A 90 12.03 -1.84 4.93
CA GLU A 90 12.73 -3.13 4.99
C GLU A 90 12.38 -3.92 6.25
N GLN A 91 12.32 -3.26 7.41
CA GLN A 91 11.94 -3.92 8.66
C GLN A 91 10.51 -4.47 8.60
N ILE A 92 9.56 -3.72 8.04
CA ILE A 92 8.18 -4.18 7.86
C ILE A 92 8.15 -5.42 6.94
N LEU A 93 8.85 -5.39 5.82
CA LEU A 93 8.93 -6.53 4.90
C LEU A 93 9.55 -7.77 5.55
N ARG A 94 10.41 -7.59 6.55
CA ARG A 94 11.07 -8.66 7.30
C ARG A 94 10.20 -9.25 8.40
N THR A 95 9.38 -8.43 9.06
CA THR A 95 8.66 -8.81 10.29
C THR A 95 7.18 -9.08 10.07
N GLU A 96 6.58 -8.48 9.04
CA GLU A 96 5.16 -8.62 8.73
C GLU A 96 4.93 -9.52 7.50
N ASP A 97 3.76 -10.12 7.43
CA ASP A 97 3.35 -10.92 6.27
C ASP A 97 2.85 -10.01 5.13
N CYS A 98 3.79 -9.46 4.36
CA CYS A 98 3.51 -8.61 3.22
C CYS A 98 3.34 -9.43 1.95
N VAL A 99 2.33 -9.09 1.13
CA VAL A 99 2.05 -9.78 -0.16
C VAL A 99 2.68 -9.07 -1.35
N ALA A 100 3.02 -7.79 -1.22
CA ALA A 100 3.63 -6.98 -2.27
C ALA A 100 4.37 -5.79 -1.65
N VAL A 101 5.13 -5.06 -2.47
CA VAL A 101 5.66 -3.73 -2.15
C VAL A 101 4.89 -2.71 -3.00
N GLY A 102 4.25 -1.74 -2.36
CA GLY A 102 3.47 -0.74 -3.08
C GLY A 102 2.74 0.25 -2.16
N GLU A 103 2.31 1.35 -2.75
CA GLU A 103 2.43 1.73 -4.16
C GLU A 103 3.76 2.45 -4.41
N ILE A 104 4.50 2.06 -5.43
CA ILE A 104 5.83 2.63 -5.74
C ILE A 104 5.89 3.05 -7.21
N GLY A 105 6.79 3.95 -7.57
CA GLY A 105 6.94 4.32 -8.97
C GLY A 105 7.39 5.76 -9.20
N LEU A 106 6.83 6.36 -10.25
CA LEU A 106 7.17 7.69 -10.74
C LEU A 106 5.91 8.51 -11.03
N ASP A 107 5.90 9.77 -10.62
CA ASP A 107 4.78 10.68 -10.82
C ASP A 107 5.28 12.09 -11.18
N THR A 108 4.99 12.54 -12.40
CA THR A 108 5.29 13.90 -12.85
C THR A 108 4.04 14.75 -13.04
N PHE A 109 2.96 14.45 -12.30
CA PHE A 109 1.73 15.24 -12.36
C PHE A 109 1.95 16.68 -11.87
N LYS A 110 2.56 16.81 -10.68
CA LYS A 110 2.92 18.14 -10.13
C LYS A 110 4.07 18.75 -10.93
N LYS A 111 4.07 20.09 -11.08
CA LYS A 111 5.14 20.80 -11.78
C LYS A 111 6.50 20.61 -11.09
N GLU A 112 6.49 20.61 -9.77
CA GLU A 112 7.66 20.43 -8.91
C GLU A 112 8.32 19.07 -9.14
N HIS A 113 7.53 18.04 -9.43
CA HIS A 113 8.03 16.68 -9.69
C HIS A 113 8.80 16.57 -11.02
N LYS A 114 8.67 17.57 -11.91
CA LYS A 114 9.42 17.61 -13.17
C LYS A 114 10.80 18.25 -13.03
N GLN A 115 11.11 18.83 -11.88
CA GLN A 115 12.45 19.35 -11.61
C GLN A 115 13.44 18.19 -11.54
N PRO A 116 14.63 18.32 -12.18
CA PRO A 116 15.57 17.22 -12.31
C PRO A 116 15.96 16.55 -10.98
N GLU A 117 16.21 17.34 -9.94
CA GLU A 117 16.57 16.84 -8.62
C GLU A 117 15.41 16.11 -7.91
N VAL A 118 14.18 16.57 -8.08
CA VAL A 118 12.98 15.93 -7.50
C VAL A 118 12.69 14.63 -8.23
N PHE A 119 12.77 14.64 -9.55
CA PHE A 119 12.59 13.44 -10.36
C PHE A 119 13.69 12.39 -10.08
N GLN A 120 14.94 12.83 -9.93
CA GLN A 120 16.04 11.96 -9.54
C GLN A 120 15.78 11.32 -8.16
N LYS A 121 15.24 12.09 -7.22
CA LYS A 121 14.85 11.55 -5.90
C LYS A 121 13.77 10.47 -6.04
N GLN A 122 12.75 10.69 -6.88
CA GLN A 122 11.74 9.65 -7.17
C GLN A 122 12.38 8.39 -7.75
N GLN A 123 13.28 8.53 -8.73
CA GLN A 123 13.98 7.40 -9.32
C GLN A 123 14.81 6.62 -8.28
N ASN A 124 15.48 7.32 -7.38
CA ASN A 124 16.28 6.70 -6.31
C ASN A 124 15.37 5.90 -5.34
N PHE A 125 14.25 6.47 -4.91
CA PHE A 125 13.28 5.77 -4.05
C PHE A 125 12.60 4.61 -4.76
N PHE A 126 12.28 4.77 -6.04
CA PHE A 126 11.71 3.69 -6.86
C PHE A 126 12.69 2.53 -6.99
N SER A 127 13.95 2.80 -7.37
CA SER A 127 15.00 1.78 -7.50
C SER A 127 15.24 1.04 -6.18
N ALA A 128 15.37 1.77 -5.07
CA ALA A 128 15.60 1.17 -3.77
C ALA A 128 14.42 0.24 -3.34
N GLN A 129 13.20 0.62 -3.64
CA GLN A 129 12.03 -0.20 -3.34
C GLN A 129 11.90 -1.42 -4.26
N LEU A 130 12.33 -1.32 -5.52
CA LEU A 130 12.45 -2.49 -6.41
C LEU A 130 13.49 -3.49 -5.89
N GLU A 131 14.63 -2.99 -5.39
CA GLU A 131 15.66 -3.83 -4.77
C GLU A 131 15.12 -4.55 -3.53
N LEU A 132 14.37 -3.86 -2.67
CA LEU A 132 13.69 -4.48 -1.52
C LEU A 132 12.67 -5.54 -1.97
N ALA A 133 11.85 -5.24 -2.98
CA ALA A 133 10.89 -6.21 -3.51
C ALA A 133 11.59 -7.47 -4.04
N GLN A 134 12.72 -7.31 -4.73
CA GLN A 134 13.54 -8.43 -5.19
C GLN A 134 14.15 -9.22 -4.02
N GLN A 135 14.70 -8.52 -3.02
CA GLN A 135 15.32 -9.13 -1.83
C GLN A 135 14.32 -10.01 -1.05
N PHE A 136 13.08 -9.56 -0.95
CA PHE A 136 12.01 -10.27 -0.23
C PHE A 136 11.11 -11.12 -1.14
N GLU A 137 11.45 -11.25 -2.43
CA GLU A 137 10.72 -12.02 -3.44
C GLU A 137 9.23 -11.63 -3.50
N LYS A 138 8.95 -10.31 -3.49
CA LYS A 138 7.60 -9.76 -3.53
C LYS A 138 7.31 -9.12 -4.89
N PRO A 139 6.08 -9.26 -5.41
CA PRO A 139 5.61 -8.45 -6.53
C PRO A 139 5.52 -6.99 -6.11
N VAL A 140 5.44 -6.10 -7.10
CA VAL A 140 5.30 -4.66 -6.88
C VAL A 140 3.97 -4.15 -7.42
N LEU A 141 3.41 -3.13 -6.78
CA LEU A 141 2.26 -2.37 -7.25
C LEU A 141 2.78 -1.03 -7.75
N LEU A 142 2.65 -0.81 -9.06
CA LEU A 142 3.27 0.32 -9.74
C LEU A 142 2.32 1.49 -9.95
N HIS A 143 2.81 2.68 -9.62
CA HIS A 143 2.24 3.97 -9.98
C HIS A 143 3.17 4.67 -10.98
N ILE A 144 2.79 4.75 -12.24
CA ILE A 144 3.55 5.42 -13.29
C ILE A 144 2.66 6.45 -13.97
N LEU A 145 2.79 7.70 -13.60
CA LEU A 145 1.96 8.79 -14.11
C LEU A 145 2.81 9.85 -14.82
N ARG A 146 2.60 10.02 -16.16
CA ARG A 146 3.25 11.03 -17.02
C ARG A 146 4.79 11.01 -16.94
N SER A 147 5.39 9.83 -16.73
CA SER A 147 6.83 9.67 -16.47
C SER A 147 7.50 8.61 -17.35
N HIS A 148 6.92 8.37 -18.53
CA HIS A 148 7.47 7.47 -19.57
C HIS A 148 8.20 8.24 -20.67
#